data_80f292f907445ca452dd1efce2663ae6
#
_entry.id   80f292f907445ca452dd1efce2663ae6
#
_cell.length_a   1.000
_cell.length_b   1.000
_cell.length_c   1.000
_cell.angle_alpha   90.00
_cell.angle_beta   90.00
_cell.angle_gamma   90.00
#
_symmetry.space_group_name_H-M   'P 1'
#
loop_
_entity.id
_entity.type
_entity.pdbx_description
1 polymer ?
#
loop_
_entity_poly.entity_id
_entity_poly.type
_entity_poly.pdbx_seq_one_letter_code
_entity_poly.pdbx_strand_id
1 'polypeptide(L)'
;MLMRTERIKVEPLSFGSIMASMIQGTYRIPRFQRTFVWERSRIQSLLDSMYREYPIGTIFLWKAPARYNHMLRSVDYLEQPPIEENQSYTFILDGQQRLTSLYVVVNGLNIRNENYTKIVADLANDEAERHFQYRTPDNKRWVAVRDLVKDNVFDIYDTLPAEYRQRFQDMRQRLVTYPFSVVSVSGMDLDDAIEIFERINQQSKRLTRYDLIAASVLTDDFDLRERSQKDIIEPLKASFGAIPETNVPQALALNIKGRTEHTTQMGLESQEVQEAWERTVECLKLAVDFVQGNLGVKRSDFMPYSSMLPVLAYYFFYGNVNAVKTNFHRDQLEKWFWRTAFAERYSGASQTRMTEDAQEIRKLIDEDKGFDFDRMPVTLDERALIQSSMGSTTSAIRNGVLCMLNRLRPLHFENKSEIVIHGEHFSRFT
;
A
#
# COMPACT_ATOMS: atom_id res chain seq x y z
N MET A 1 28.05 29.33 -4.18
CA MET A 1 28.01 28.12 -5.00
C MET A 1 27.43 26.99 -4.10
N LEU A 2 26.12 26.84 -4.08
CA LEU A 2 25.45 25.79 -3.29
C LEU A 2 25.84 24.47 -3.91
N MET A 3 26.56 23.62 -3.15
CA MET A 3 26.84 22.25 -3.55
C MET A 3 25.50 21.56 -3.80
N ARG A 4 25.30 21.11 -5.04
CA ARG A 4 24.17 20.22 -5.39
C ARG A 4 24.39 18.93 -4.61
N THR A 5 23.69 18.76 -3.50
CA THR A 5 23.68 17.50 -2.78
C THR A 5 23.15 16.44 -3.74
N GLU A 6 23.94 15.43 -4.03
CA GLU A 6 23.51 14.31 -4.88
C GLU A 6 22.29 13.65 -4.22
N ARG A 7 21.14 13.81 -4.85
CA ARG A 7 19.88 13.25 -4.33
C ARG A 7 19.82 11.73 -4.45
N ILE A 8 20.56 11.17 -5.39
CA ILE A 8 20.61 9.73 -5.67
C ILE A 8 22.07 9.30 -5.65
N LYS A 9 22.38 8.28 -4.85
CA LYS A 9 23.70 7.66 -4.79
C LYS A 9 23.56 6.18 -5.12
N VAL A 10 24.38 5.69 -6.05
CA VAL A 10 24.46 4.27 -6.40
C VAL A 10 25.84 3.79 -6.04
N GLU A 11 25.93 2.84 -5.13
CA GLU A 11 27.21 2.33 -4.65
C GLU A 11 27.12 0.86 -4.25
N PRO A 12 28.22 0.11 -4.38
CA PRO A 12 28.30 -1.20 -3.78
C PRO A 12 28.57 -1.07 -2.27
N LEU A 13 27.79 -1.78 -1.47
CA LEU A 13 28.05 -1.92 -0.03
C LEU A 13 28.37 -3.39 0.29
N SER A 14 29.35 -3.61 1.14
CA SER A 14 29.69 -4.97 1.58
C SER A 14 28.62 -5.54 2.51
N PHE A 15 28.53 -6.86 2.55
CA PHE A 15 27.69 -7.59 3.49
C PHE A 15 27.87 -7.09 4.94
N GLY A 16 29.13 -6.98 5.39
CA GLY A 16 29.44 -6.51 6.74
C GLY A 16 28.90 -5.12 7.03
N SER A 17 29.06 -4.17 6.10
CA SER A 17 28.55 -2.78 6.27
C SER A 17 27.02 -2.75 6.41
N ILE A 18 26.32 -3.55 5.60
CA ILE A 18 24.84 -3.60 5.65
C ILE A 18 24.39 -4.24 6.95
N MET A 19 24.99 -5.37 7.36
CA MET A 19 24.64 -6.05 8.61
C MET A 19 24.94 -5.18 9.83
N ALA A 20 26.06 -4.46 9.85
CA ALA A 20 26.35 -3.49 10.91
C ALA A 20 25.29 -2.40 11.01
N SER A 21 24.85 -1.84 9.86
CA SER A 21 23.79 -0.82 9.83
C SER A 21 22.43 -1.38 10.29
N MET A 22 22.13 -2.64 10.00
CA MET A 22 20.94 -3.32 10.50
C MET A 22 21.00 -3.53 12.04
N ILE A 23 22.12 -4.02 12.55
CA ILE A 23 22.32 -4.27 13.99
C ILE A 23 22.31 -2.95 14.78
N GLN A 24 23.00 -1.92 14.29
CA GLN A 24 23.02 -0.58 14.92
C GLN A 24 21.67 0.13 14.82
N GLY A 25 20.72 -0.39 14.03
CA GLY A 25 19.42 0.22 13.85
C GLY A 25 19.45 1.50 13.01
N THR A 26 20.53 1.76 12.26
CA THR A 26 20.58 2.87 11.29
C THR A 26 19.68 2.59 10.10
N TYR A 27 19.61 1.32 9.67
CA TYR A 27 18.66 0.84 8.67
C TYR A 27 17.42 0.29 9.36
N ARG A 28 16.26 0.81 8.96
CA ARG A 28 14.96 0.51 9.58
C ARG A 28 13.95 0.02 8.55
N ILE A 29 13.02 -0.79 9.01
CA ILE A 29 11.92 -1.30 8.20
C ILE A 29 10.69 -0.42 8.45
N PRO A 30 10.14 0.23 7.39
CA PRO A 30 8.91 1.00 7.55
C PRO A 30 7.70 0.11 7.86
N ARG A 31 6.68 0.66 8.53
CA ARG A 31 5.43 -0.04 8.90
C ARG A 31 4.64 -0.54 7.68
N PHE A 32 4.75 0.14 6.54
CA PHE A 32 4.08 -0.26 5.31
C PHE A 32 4.71 -1.47 4.61
N GLN A 33 5.90 -1.89 4.99
CA GLN A 33 6.50 -3.11 4.50
C GLN A 33 5.83 -4.32 5.17
N ARG A 34 5.56 -5.37 4.38
CA ARG A 34 5.01 -6.61 4.92
C ARG A 34 5.94 -7.24 5.96
N THR A 35 5.39 -8.07 6.83
CA THR A 35 6.19 -8.87 7.75
C THR A 35 7.13 -9.83 7.00
N PHE A 36 8.15 -10.33 7.72
CA PHE A 36 9.06 -11.34 7.17
C PHE A 36 8.30 -12.64 6.86
N VAL A 37 8.36 -13.08 5.60
CA VAL A 37 7.59 -14.24 5.12
C VAL A 37 8.43 -15.22 4.29
N TRP A 38 9.73 -14.97 4.10
CA TRP A 38 10.55 -15.86 3.30
C TRP A 38 10.73 -17.21 3.97
N GLU A 39 10.52 -18.25 3.16
CA GLU A 39 10.75 -19.63 3.53
C GLU A 39 12.24 -19.97 3.49
N ARG A 40 12.63 -21.02 4.20
CA ARG A 40 14.01 -21.54 4.27
C ARG A 40 14.63 -21.76 2.90
N SER A 41 13.89 -22.32 1.96
CA SER A 41 14.35 -22.60 0.60
C SER A 41 14.82 -21.34 -0.13
N ARG A 42 14.10 -20.23 0.04
CA ARG A 42 14.48 -18.92 -0.55
C ARG A 42 15.72 -18.34 0.09
N ILE A 43 15.88 -18.53 1.40
CA ILE A 43 17.08 -18.08 2.13
C ILE A 43 18.30 -18.86 1.67
N GLN A 44 18.18 -20.19 1.54
CA GLN A 44 19.25 -21.03 1.02
C GLN A 44 19.64 -20.61 -0.40
N SER A 45 18.66 -20.37 -1.28
CA SER A 45 18.91 -19.90 -2.65
C SER A 45 19.55 -18.51 -2.69
N LEU A 46 19.23 -17.62 -1.75
CA LEU A 46 19.89 -16.32 -1.61
C LEU A 46 21.37 -16.49 -1.26
N LEU A 47 21.69 -17.33 -0.26
CA LEU A 47 23.08 -17.62 0.15
C LEU A 47 23.86 -18.30 -0.96
N ASP A 48 23.23 -19.26 -1.68
CA ASP A 48 23.85 -19.90 -2.86
C ASP A 48 24.16 -18.88 -3.96
N SER A 49 23.25 -17.94 -4.22
CA SER A 49 23.46 -16.87 -5.20
C SER A 49 24.62 -15.96 -4.79
N MET A 50 24.69 -15.59 -3.50
CA MET A 50 25.81 -14.79 -2.99
C MET A 50 27.14 -15.54 -3.10
N TYR A 51 27.17 -16.82 -2.74
CA TYR A 51 28.35 -17.66 -2.86
C TYR A 51 28.86 -17.79 -4.31
N ARG A 52 27.93 -17.92 -5.28
CA ARG A 52 28.21 -17.97 -6.71
C ARG A 52 28.45 -16.59 -7.34
N GLU A 53 28.40 -15.53 -6.55
CA GLU A 53 28.54 -14.14 -7.00
C GLU A 53 27.47 -13.73 -8.04
N TYR A 54 26.29 -14.36 -7.97
CA TYR A 54 25.17 -13.99 -8.84
C TYR A 54 24.48 -12.72 -8.33
N PRO A 55 23.96 -11.89 -9.23
CA PRO A 55 23.19 -10.72 -8.82
C PRO A 55 21.93 -11.11 -8.04
N ILE A 56 21.75 -10.56 -6.85
CA ILE A 56 20.56 -10.81 -6.00
C ILE A 56 19.55 -9.66 -6.04
N GLY A 57 19.70 -8.74 -6.99
CA GLY A 57 18.89 -7.55 -7.15
C GLY A 57 19.41 -6.36 -6.34
N THR A 58 18.80 -5.21 -6.57
CA THR A 58 19.18 -3.95 -5.93
C THR A 58 18.49 -3.79 -4.59
N ILE A 59 19.17 -3.17 -3.62
CA ILE A 59 18.58 -2.69 -2.37
C ILE A 59 18.30 -1.21 -2.54
N PHE A 60 17.08 -0.80 -2.21
CA PHE A 60 16.68 0.59 -2.31
C PHE A 60 16.49 1.20 -0.92
N LEU A 61 17.24 2.26 -0.64
CA LEU A 61 17.30 2.93 0.65
C LEU A 61 16.87 4.39 0.53
N TRP A 62 16.11 4.87 1.51
CA TRP A 62 15.76 6.28 1.62
C TRP A 62 16.22 6.85 2.96
N LYS A 63 17.13 7.83 2.92
CA LYS A 63 17.51 8.59 4.11
C LYS A 63 16.37 9.56 4.43
N ALA A 64 15.48 9.12 5.29
CA ALA A 64 14.27 9.85 5.64
C ALA A 64 14.53 10.98 6.62
N PRO A 65 13.88 12.16 6.47
CA PRO A 65 13.80 13.15 7.52
C PRO A 65 13.15 12.59 8.80
N ALA A 66 13.59 13.07 9.98
CA ALA A 66 13.11 12.56 11.29
C ALA A 66 11.58 12.65 11.46
N ARG A 67 10.90 13.61 10.80
CA ARG A 67 9.43 13.72 10.81
C ARG A 67 8.69 12.46 10.34
N TYR A 68 9.36 11.54 9.66
CA TYR A 68 8.78 10.27 9.19
C TYR A 68 9.07 9.10 10.15
N ASN A 69 9.70 9.33 11.31
CA ASN A 69 10.03 8.26 12.25
C ASN A 69 8.81 7.51 12.79
N HIS A 70 7.64 8.16 12.88
CA HIS A 70 6.36 7.53 13.20
C HIS A 70 5.97 6.40 12.23
N MET A 71 6.52 6.40 11.02
CA MET A 71 6.32 5.33 10.02
C MET A 71 7.24 4.12 10.22
N LEU A 72 8.15 4.16 11.17
CA LEU A 72 9.01 3.03 11.51
C LEU A 72 8.30 2.09 12.47
N ARG A 73 8.63 0.83 12.40
CA ARG A 73 8.20 -0.18 13.38
C ARG A 73 9.39 -0.80 14.06
N SER A 74 9.21 -1.13 15.31
CA SER A 74 10.03 -2.14 15.96
C SER A 74 9.66 -3.51 15.41
N VAL A 75 10.65 -4.33 15.16
CA VAL A 75 10.47 -5.70 14.68
C VAL A 75 11.08 -6.59 15.75
N ASP A 76 10.24 -7.33 16.49
CA ASP A 76 10.62 -8.06 17.70
C ASP A 76 11.83 -8.99 17.53
N TYR A 77 12.01 -9.54 16.35
CA TYR A 77 13.16 -10.40 16.03
C TYR A 77 14.39 -9.64 15.48
N LEU A 78 14.30 -8.31 15.29
CA LEU A 78 15.44 -7.47 14.99
C LEU A 78 15.80 -6.73 16.29
N GLU A 79 16.75 -7.23 17.04
CA GLU A 79 17.23 -6.63 18.31
C GLU A 79 17.91 -5.28 18.04
N GLN A 80 17.13 -4.30 17.60
CA GLN A 80 17.60 -2.96 17.26
C GLN A 80 17.37 -1.99 18.42
N PRO A 81 18.23 -0.96 18.59
CA PRO A 81 18.01 0.10 19.57
C PRO A 81 16.63 0.77 19.42
N PRO A 82 16.07 1.39 20.45
CA PRO A 82 14.83 2.17 20.35
C PRO A 82 14.91 3.26 19.25
N ILE A 83 13.75 3.63 18.72
CA ILE A 83 13.66 4.72 17.72
C ILE A 83 13.67 6.06 18.48
N GLU A 84 14.60 6.94 18.14
CA GLU A 84 14.72 8.29 18.68
C GLU A 84 13.99 9.29 17.78
N GLU A 85 13.17 10.17 18.35
CA GLU A 85 12.30 11.09 17.60
C GLU A 85 13.06 12.01 16.64
N ASN A 86 14.21 12.53 17.08
CA ASN A 86 14.97 13.54 16.35
C ASN A 86 16.11 12.97 15.49
N GLN A 87 16.32 11.67 15.48
CA GLN A 87 17.35 11.01 14.69
C GLN A 87 16.82 10.69 13.29
N SER A 88 17.62 10.96 12.27
CA SER A 88 17.31 10.54 10.90
C SER A 88 17.72 9.07 10.70
N TYR A 89 16.81 8.27 10.17
CA TYR A 89 17.04 6.87 9.85
C TYR A 89 17.02 6.64 8.33
N THR A 90 17.62 5.54 7.92
CA THR A 90 17.56 5.07 6.54
C THR A 90 16.50 3.98 6.43
N PHE A 91 15.44 4.26 5.67
CA PHE A 91 14.34 3.33 5.46
C PHE A 91 14.69 2.35 4.34
N ILE A 92 14.48 1.08 4.58
CA ILE A 92 14.61 0.04 3.57
C ILE A 92 13.33 0.02 2.76
N LEU A 93 13.33 0.59 1.55
CA LEU A 93 12.15 0.63 0.69
C LEU A 93 12.02 -0.62 -0.18
N ASP A 94 13.15 -1.19 -0.67
CA ASP A 94 13.18 -2.51 -1.30
C ASP A 94 14.36 -3.34 -0.80
N GLY A 95 14.23 -4.67 -0.91
CA GLY A 95 15.20 -5.62 -0.41
C GLY A 95 14.99 -6.04 1.04
N GLN A 96 13.93 -5.58 1.71
CA GLN A 96 13.63 -5.89 3.11
C GLN A 96 13.66 -7.39 3.40
N GLN A 97 13.02 -8.23 2.59
CA GLN A 97 13.00 -9.69 2.81
C GLN A 97 14.40 -10.29 2.72
N ARG A 98 15.22 -9.83 1.77
CA ARG A 98 16.61 -10.25 1.59
C ARG A 98 17.47 -9.88 2.80
N LEU A 99 17.42 -8.62 3.22
CA LEU A 99 18.20 -8.13 4.36
C LEU A 99 17.75 -8.77 5.68
N THR A 100 16.44 -8.94 5.89
CA THR A 100 15.93 -9.64 7.07
C THR A 100 16.36 -11.11 7.08
N SER A 101 16.34 -11.80 5.92
CA SER A 101 16.81 -13.18 5.81
C SER A 101 18.28 -13.32 6.25
N LEU A 102 19.12 -12.42 5.78
CA LEU A 102 20.54 -12.41 6.15
C LEU A 102 20.72 -12.11 7.64
N TYR A 103 20.00 -11.12 8.16
CA TYR A 103 20.04 -10.76 9.57
C TYR A 103 19.67 -11.94 10.49
N VAL A 104 18.55 -12.63 10.19
CA VAL A 104 18.10 -13.75 11.04
C VAL A 104 19.04 -14.94 11.01
N VAL A 105 19.68 -15.19 9.87
CA VAL A 105 20.66 -16.27 9.73
C VAL A 105 21.97 -15.93 10.44
N VAL A 106 22.48 -14.71 10.26
CA VAL A 106 23.73 -14.24 10.90
C VAL A 106 23.62 -14.25 12.42
N ASN A 107 22.46 -13.84 12.95
CA ASN A 107 22.22 -13.85 14.40
C ASN A 107 21.70 -15.20 14.91
N GLY A 108 21.42 -16.17 14.03
CA GLY A 108 20.95 -17.49 14.41
C GLY A 108 19.64 -17.49 15.18
N LEU A 109 18.71 -16.63 14.77
CA LEU A 109 17.46 -16.39 15.52
C LEU A 109 16.46 -17.54 15.38
N ASN A 110 15.53 -17.59 16.34
CA ASN A 110 14.34 -18.44 16.28
C ASN A 110 13.13 -17.56 15.98
N ILE A 111 12.48 -17.79 14.84
CA ILE A 111 11.31 -17.02 14.41
C ILE A 111 10.23 -18.00 13.96
N ARG A 112 9.03 -17.90 14.53
CA ARG A 112 7.86 -18.72 14.13
C ARG A 112 8.16 -20.23 14.13
N ASN A 113 8.87 -20.71 15.17
CA ASN A 113 9.32 -22.09 15.32
C ASN A 113 10.41 -22.55 14.32
N GLU A 114 10.99 -21.63 13.57
CA GLU A 114 12.10 -21.91 12.66
C GLU A 114 13.43 -21.48 13.31
N ASN A 115 14.34 -22.42 13.42
CA ASN A 115 15.67 -22.19 14.00
C ASN A 115 16.70 -21.92 12.87
N TYR A 116 17.10 -20.66 12.71
CA TYR A 116 18.01 -20.25 11.65
C TYR A 116 19.50 -20.61 11.93
N THR A 117 19.84 -21.09 13.14
CA THR A 117 21.17 -21.71 13.35
C THR A 117 21.35 -22.97 12.52
N LYS A 118 20.25 -23.58 12.06
CA LYS A 118 20.27 -24.78 11.22
C LYS A 118 20.46 -24.49 9.72
N ILE A 119 20.61 -23.23 9.32
CA ILE A 119 21.12 -22.92 7.97
C ILE A 119 22.63 -23.09 8.01
N VAL A 120 23.12 -24.13 7.34
CA VAL A 120 24.51 -24.54 7.35
C VAL A 120 25.15 -24.50 5.97
N ALA A 121 26.46 -24.26 5.93
CA ALA A 121 27.31 -24.43 4.75
C ALA A 121 27.85 -25.87 4.71
N ASP A 122 27.85 -26.48 3.53
CA ASP A 122 28.48 -27.76 3.25
C ASP A 122 29.95 -27.54 2.81
N LEU A 123 30.90 -27.93 3.64
CA LEU A 123 32.32 -27.76 3.37
C LEU A 123 32.91 -28.91 2.51
N ALA A 124 32.18 -30.02 2.32
CA ALA A 124 32.70 -31.19 1.62
C ALA A 124 32.42 -31.19 0.11
N ASN A 125 31.51 -30.36 -0.38
CA ASN A 125 31.02 -30.52 -1.74
C ASN A 125 31.19 -29.25 -2.58
N ASP A 126 32.11 -29.27 -3.54
CA ASP A 126 32.39 -28.18 -4.48
C ASP A 126 31.44 -28.15 -5.67
N GLU A 127 30.88 -29.31 -6.04
CA GLU A 127 30.02 -29.50 -7.21
C GLU A 127 28.55 -29.58 -6.83
N ALA A 128 28.20 -29.26 -5.55
CA ALA A 128 26.83 -29.33 -5.09
C ALA A 128 25.92 -28.38 -5.85
N GLU A 129 24.76 -28.86 -6.22
CA GLU A 129 23.68 -28.01 -6.73
C GLU A 129 23.28 -26.94 -5.71
N ARG A 130 23.42 -27.26 -4.40
CA ARG A 130 23.16 -26.35 -3.27
C ARG A 130 24.26 -26.49 -2.22
N HIS A 131 24.93 -25.37 -1.91
CA HIS A 131 25.99 -25.30 -0.91
C HIS A 131 25.45 -25.02 0.50
N PHE A 132 24.21 -24.53 0.60
CA PHE A 132 23.57 -24.22 1.88
C PHE A 132 22.34 -25.10 2.11
N GLN A 133 22.25 -25.69 3.29
CA GLN A 133 21.21 -26.64 3.64
C GLN A 133 20.59 -26.32 5.01
N TYR A 134 19.40 -26.89 5.29
CA TYR A 134 18.78 -26.79 6.60
C TYR A 134 18.96 -28.09 7.36
N ARG A 135 19.88 -28.10 8.31
CA ARG A 135 20.19 -29.26 9.16
C ARG A 135 20.95 -28.86 10.42
N THR A 136 21.10 -29.79 11.36
CA THR A 136 21.88 -29.52 12.57
C THR A 136 23.36 -29.41 12.20
N PRO A 137 24.06 -28.33 12.59
CA PRO A 137 25.50 -28.19 12.39
C PRO A 137 26.27 -29.26 13.20
N ASP A 138 27.38 -29.77 12.65
CA ASP A 138 28.29 -30.70 13.31
C ASP A 138 29.68 -30.09 13.59
N ASN A 139 29.90 -28.86 13.14
CA ASN A 139 31.14 -28.10 13.22
C ASN A 139 32.36 -28.85 12.62
N LYS A 140 32.10 -29.77 11.71
CA LYS A 140 33.08 -30.46 10.90
C LYS A 140 32.84 -30.22 9.42
N ARG A 141 31.86 -30.92 8.85
CA ARG A 141 31.43 -30.73 7.48
C ARG A 141 30.36 -29.63 7.37
N TRP A 142 29.43 -29.57 8.34
CA TRP A 142 28.28 -28.70 8.32
C TRP A 142 28.45 -27.56 9.34
N VAL A 143 28.81 -26.39 8.87
CA VAL A 143 29.03 -25.21 9.72
C VAL A 143 27.85 -24.25 9.57
N ALA A 144 27.31 -23.80 10.72
CA ALA A 144 26.23 -22.80 10.70
C ALA A 144 26.70 -21.51 9.99
N VAL A 145 25.85 -20.93 9.15
CA VAL A 145 26.21 -19.71 8.42
C VAL A 145 26.56 -18.57 9.38
N ARG A 146 25.85 -18.44 10.51
CA ARG A 146 26.20 -17.46 11.52
C ARG A 146 27.66 -17.58 12.01
N ASP A 147 28.14 -18.81 12.17
CA ASP A 147 29.49 -19.11 12.64
C ASP A 147 30.53 -18.94 11.53
N LEU A 148 30.11 -19.10 10.27
CA LEU A 148 30.94 -18.84 9.12
C LEU A 148 31.23 -17.34 8.92
N VAL A 149 30.27 -16.45 9.22
CA VAL A 149 30.37 -15.00 8.91
C VAL A 149 30.71 -14.12 10.11
N LYS A 150 30.74 -14.66 11.34
CA LYS A 150 31.10 -13.88 12.53
C LYS A 150 32.55 -13.35 12.48
N ASP A 151 32.84 -12.28 13.20
CA ASP A 151 34.15 -11.63 13.19
C ASP A 151 35.26 -12.54 13.73
N ASN A 152 35.02 -13.20 14.87
CA ASN A 152 35.97 -14.17 15.42
C ASN A 152 35.57 -15.59 15.05
N VAL A 153 36.33 -16.20 14.16
CA VAL A 153 36.11 -17.57 13.64
C VAL A 153 37.17 -18.57 14.14
N PHE A 154 38.16 -18.14 14.92
CA PHE A 154 39.30 -18.99 15.31
C PHE A 154 38.82 -20.25 16.03
N ASP A 155 37.89 -20.13 16.97
CA ASP A 155 37.39 -21.28 17.74
C ASP A 155 36.80 -22.38 16.87
N ILE A 156 36.17 -22.03 15.73
CA ILE A 156 35.61 -23.01 14.81
C ILE A 156 36.68 -23.49 13.82
N TYR A 157 37.45 -22.56 13.26
CA TYR A 157 38.44 -22.85 12.28
C TYR A 157 39.46 -23.88 12.79
N ASP A 158 39.92 -23.77 14.05
CA ASP A 158 40.88 -24.67 14.67
C ASP A 158 40.30 -26.08 14.91
N THR A 159 39.00 -26.20 15.09
CA THR A 159 38.30 -27.50 15.25
C THR A 159 37.99 -28.19 13.93
N LEU A 160 38.08 -27.49 12.80
CA LEU A 160 37.76 -28.04 11.50
C LEU A 160 38.84 -29.05 11.06
N PRO A 161 38.44 -30.17 10.40
CA PRO A 161 39.34 -31.04 9.65
C PRO A 161 40.14 -30.23 8.65
N ALA A 162 41.44 -30.56 8.51
CA ALA A 162 42.34 -29.81 7.66
C ALA A 162 41.85 -29.68 6.21
N GLU A 163 41.19 -30.75 5.71
CA GLU A 163 40.59 -30.82 4.37
C GLU A 163 39.49 -29.77 4.10
N TYR A 164 38.81 -29.29 5.16
CA TYR A 164 37.72 -28.32 5.01
C TYR A 164 38.11 -26.86 5.28
N ARG A 165 39.29 -26.62 5.81
CA ARG A 165 39.73 -25.27 6.23
C ARG A 165 39.77 -24.27 5.06
N GLN A 166 40.35 -24.73 3.92
CA GLN A 166 40.40 -23.88 2.72
C GLN A 166 38.99 -23.51 2.24
N ARG A 167 38.11 -24.51 2.17
CA ARG A 167 36.71 -24.29 1.76
C ARG A 167 35.96 -23.35 2.69
N PHE A 168 36.18 -23.50 3.98
CA PHE A 168 35.60 -22.57 4.97
C PHE A 168 36.04 -21.12 4.71
N GLN A 169 37.32 -20.90 4.44
CA GLN A 169 37.82 -19.55 4.14
C GLN A 169 37.25 -19.00 2.86
N ASP A 170 37.19 -19.80 1.79
CA ASP A 170 36.67 -19.39 0.50
C ASP A 170 35.16 -19.01 0.60
N MET A 171 34.37 -19.84 1.27
CA MET A 171 32.95 -19.59 1.46
C MET A 171 32.72 -18.31 2.32
N ARG A 172 33.49 -18.19 3.41
CA ARG A 172 33.46 -16.98 4.26
C ARG A 172 33.79 -15.74 3.46
N GLN A 173 34.92 -15.77 2.72
CA GLN A 173 35.39 -14.64 1.93
C GLN A 173 34.30 -14.17 0.97
N ARG A 174 33.76 -15.10 0.17
CA ARG A 174 32.71 -14.77 -0.82
C ARG A 174 31.43 -14.17 -0.21
N LEU A 175 31.00 -14.68 0.95
CA LEU A 175 29.82 -14.13 1.63
C LEU A 175 30.11 -12.75 2.24
N VAL A 176 31.19 -12.61 3.01
CA VAL A 176 31.49 -11.37 3.77
C VAL A 176 31.84 -10.20 2.84
N THR A 177 32.48 -10.48 1.71
CA THR A 177 32.86 -9.44 0.73
C THR A 177 31.83 -9.26 -0.38
N TYR A 178 30.73 -10.02 -0.37
CA TYR A 178 29.69 -9.89 -1.40
C TYR A 178 29.24 -8.45 -1.57
N PRO A 179 29.31 -7.88 -2.79
CA PRO A 179 28.94 -6.50 -3.05
C PRO A 179 27.44 -6.39 -3.34
N PHE A 180 26.70 -5.77 -2.45
CA PHE A 180 25.29 -5.44 -2.70
C PHE A 180 25.21 -4.19 -3.56
N SER A 181 24.43 -4.25 -4.64
CA SER A 181 24.05 -3.06 -5.39
C SER A 181 23.04 -2.27 -4.56
N VAL A 182 23.40 -1.05 -4.13
CA VAL A 182 22.57 -0.20 -3.29
C VAL A 182 22.30 1.12 -3.98
N VAL A 183 21.02 1.49 -4.04
CA VAL A 183 20.56 2.81 -4.45
C VAL A 183 20.03 3.53 -3.22
N SER A 184 20.68 4.63 -2.86
CA SER A 184 20.25 5.47 -1.74
C SER A 184 19.73 6.80 -2.25
N VAL A 185 18.59 7.25 -1.72
CA VAL A 185 18.03 8.57 -2.00
C VAL A 185 17.99 9.42 -0.74
N SER A 186 18.22 10.74 -0.88
CA SER A 186 18.22 11.69 0.23
C SER A 186 17.69 13.05 -0.21
N GLY A 187 17.29 13.90 0.76
CA GLY A 187 16.79 15.25 0.46
C GLY A 187 15.50 15.28 -0.35
N MET A 188 14.69 14.25 -0.23
CA MET A 188 13.40 14.07 -0.90
C MET A 188 12.32 13.85 0.15
N ASP A 189 11.10 14.23 -0.19
CA ASP A 189 9.92 13.86 0.59
C ASP A 189 9.49 12.42 0.31
N LEU A 190 8.56 11.91 1.10
CA LEU A 190 8.07 10.55 1.02
C LEU A 190 7.46 10.26 -0.37
N ASP A 191 6.69 11.18 -0.92
CA ASP A 191 6.05 11.02 -2.23
C ASP A 191 7.07 10.81 -3.35
N ASP A 192 8.14 11.62 -3.37
CA ASP A 192 9.23 11.47 -4.35
C ASP A 192 9.95 10.13 -4.18
N ALA A 193 10.24 9.74 -2.93
CA ALA A 193 10.92 8.48 -2.63
C ALA A 193 10.12 7.27 -3.11
N ILE A 194 8.80 7.34 -2.96
CA ILE A 194 7.87 6.29 -3.39
C ILE A 194 7.74 6.26 -4.91
N GLU A 195 7.59 7.40 -5.55
CA GLU A 195 7.51 7.47 -7.01
C GLU A 195 8.77 6.84 -7.65
N ILE A 196 9.95 7.12 -7.10
CA ILE A 196 11.19 6.50 -7.55
C ILE A 196 11.16 4.99 -7.31
N PHE A 197 10.72 4.56 -6.12
CA PHE A 197 10.59 3.15 -5.79
C PHE A 197 9.61 2.41 -6.74
N GLU A 198 8.45 2.98 -7.03
CA GLU A 198 7.47 2.40 -7.97
C GLU A 198 8.05 2.25 -9.38
N ARG A 199 8.82 3.22 -9.84
CA ARG A 199 9.49 3.19 -11.16
C ARG A 199 10.58 2.11 -11.24
N ILE A 200 11.30 1.88 -10.15
CA ILE A 200 12.37 0.87 -10.10
C ILE A 200 11.77 -0.54 -9.97
N ASN A 201 10.70 -0.71 -9.21
CA ASN A 201 10.11 -2.02 -8.87
C ASN A 201 8.94 -2.42 -9.78
N GLN A 202 9.15 -2.54 -11.07
CA GLN A 202 8.09 -2.98 -12.00
C GLN A 202 7.62 -4.43 -11.79
N GLN A 203 8.33 -5.26 -11.01
CA GLN A 203 8.07 -6.70 -10.87
C GLN A 203 7.58 -7.17 -9.50
N SER A 204 7.54 -6.32 -8.47
CA SER A 204 7.01 -6.72 -7.15
C SER A 204 5.65 -6.08 -6.86
N LYS A 205 4.93 -6.59 -5.85
CA LYS A 205 3.66 -6.00 -5.41
C LYS A 205 3.89 -4.51 -5.13
N ARG A 206 3.29 -3.66 -5.95
CA ARG A 206 3.45 -2.19 -5.83
C ARG A 206 3.01 -1.74 -4.46
N LEU A 207 3.83 -0.91 -3.83
CA LEU A 207 3.45 -0.16 -2.65
C LEU A 207 2.44 0.90 -3.10
N THR A 208 1.22 0.77 -2.65
CA THR A 208 0.18 1.72 -3.03
C THR A 208 0.19 2.93 -2.09
N ARG A 209 -0.33 4.07 -2.56
CA ARG A 209 -0.55 5.23 -1.70
C ARG A 209 -1.42 4.90 -0.49
N TYR A 210 -2.38 4.01 -0.65
CA TYR A 210 -3.18 3.48 0.46
C TYR A 210 -2.31 2.80 1.53
N ASP A 211 -1.34 1.97 1.09
CA ASP A 211 -0.42 1.29 2.02
C ASP A 211 0.36 2.26 2.91
N LEU A 212 0.69 3.43 2.37
CA LEU A 212 1.43 4.47 3.10
C LEU A 212 0.56 5.19 4.12
N ILE A 213 -0.64 5.59 3.69
CA ILE A 213 -1.60 6.23 4.59
C ILE A 213 -1.96 5.25 5.72
N ALA A 214 -2.19 3.99 5.40
CA ALA A 214 -2.45 2.97 6.41
C ALA A 214 -1.29 2.83 7.41
N ALA A 215 -0.06 2.93 6.93
CA ALA A 215 1.11 2.88 7.80
C ALA A 215 1.32 4.14 8.64
N SER A 216 0.95 5.32 8.13
CA SER A 216 1.10 6.58 8.87
C SER A 216 0.17 6.67 10.08
N VAL A 217 -1.00 6.03 10.00
CA VAL A 217 -2.01 6.03 11.08
C VAL A 217 -2.04 4.76 11.92
N LEU A 218 -1.13 3.82 11.66
CA LEU A 218 -1.04 2.55 12.40
C LEU A 218 -0.60 2.78 13.84
N THR A 219 -1.37 2.22 14.78
CA THR A 219 -1.03 2.12 16.21
C THR A 219 -1.18 0.68 16.69
N ASP A 220 -0.86 0.40 17.95
CA ASP A 220 -1.01 -0.94 18.52
C ASP A 220 -2.48 -1.40 18.56
N ASP A 221 -3.42 -0.44 18.69
CA ASP A 221 -4.85 -0.69 18.80
C ASP A 221 -5.63 -0.42 17.51
N PHE A 222 -4.99 0.13 16.47
CA PHE A 222 -5.66 0.52 15.23
C PHE A 222 -4.83 0.24 13.99
N ASP A 223 -5.30 -0.68 13.16
CA ASP A 223 -4.79 -0.93 11.81
C ASP A 223 -5.85 -0.54 10.77
N LEU A 224 -5.58 0.52 10.01
CA LEU A 224 -6.50 1.02 8.98
C LEU A 224 -6.83 -0.04 7.92
N ARG A 225 -5.89 -0.93 7.57
CA ARG A 225 -6.13 -1.99 6.58
C ARG A 225 -7.13 -3.01 7.10
N GLU A 226 -6.86 -3.53 8.29
CA GLU A 226 -7.74 -4.53 8.93
C GLU A 226 -9.13 -3.95 9.15
N ARG A 227 -9.20 -2.74 9.72
CA ARG A 227 -10.47 -2.06 9.98
C ARG A 227 -11.23 -1.74 8.70
N SER A 228 -10.55 -1.27 7.64
CA SER A 228 -11.19 -1.01 6.34
C SER A 228 -11.80 -2.27 5.75
N GLN A 229 -11.07 -3.37 5.76
CA GLN A 229 -11.59 -4.65 5.25
C GLN A 229 -12.80 -5.12 6.05
N LYS A 230 -12.69 -5.17 7.37
CA LYS A 230 -13.72 -5.71 8.26
C LYS A 230 -14.98 -4.85 8.32
N ASP A 231 -14.83 -3.52 8.44
CA ASP A 231 -15.93 -2.63 8.80
C ASP A 231 -16.61 -2.01 7.56
N ILE A 232 -15.90 -1.94 6.41
CA ILE A 232 -16.36 -1.26 5.19
C ILE A 232 -16.34 -2.18 3.96
N ILE A 233 -15.18 -2.70 3.59
CA ILE A 233 -15.01 -3.36 2.28
C ILE A 233 -15.81 -4.65 2.19
N GLU A 234 -15.64 -5.59 3.12
CA GLU A 234 -16.38 -6.85 3.11
C GLU A 234 -17.90 -6.66 3.31
N PRO A 235 -18.39 -5.83 4.24
CA PRO A 235 -19.83 -5.56 4.34
C PRO A 235 -20.42 -4.94 3.08
N LEU A 236 -19.77 -3.94 2.49
CA LEU A 236 -20.26 -3.31 1.26
C LEU A 236 -20.15 -4.23 0.05
N LYS A 237 -19.14 -5.07 -0.03
CA LYS A 237 -18.98 -6.06 -1.09
C LYS A 237 -20.15 -7.03 -1.14
N ALA A 238 -20.69 -7.42 0.00
CA ALA A 238 -21.84 -8.31 0.10
C ALA A 238 -23.16 -7.65 -0.36
N SER A 239 -23.37 -6.36 -0.06
CA SER A 239 -24.63 -5.65 -0.30
C SER A 239 -24.64 -4.78 -1.56
N PHE A 240 -23.49 -4.21 -1.95
CA PHE A 240 -23.37 -3.24 -3.00
C PHE A 240 -22.35 -3.63 -4.09
N GLY A 241 -21.31 -4.38 -3.71
CA GLY A 241 -20.18 -4.73 -4.57
C GLY A 241 -18.89 -4.11 -4.08
N ALA A 242 -17.77 -4.48 -4.73
CA ALA A 242 -16.46 -4.00 -4.33
C ALA A 242 -16.31 -2.49 -4.56
N ILE A 243 -15.77 -1.79 -3.58
CA ILE A 243 -15.33 -0.39 -3.71
C ILE A 243 -13.80 -0.35 -3.56
N PRO A 244 -13.11 0.61 -4.22
CA PRO A 244 -11.68 0.78 -4.07
C PRO A 244 -11.30 1.11 -2.62
N GLU A 245 -10.24 0.49 -2.11
CA GLU A 245 -9.70 0.79 -0.76
C GLU A 245 -9.34 2.26 -0.59
N THR A 246 -8.97 2.94 -1.68
CA THR A 246 -8.64 4.37 -1.69
C THR A 246 -9.80 5.29 -1.28
N ASN A 247 -11.05 4.81 -1.38
CA ASN A 247 -12.21 5.59 -0.94
C ASN A 247 -12.22 5.82 0.58
N VAL A 248 -11.61 4.92 1.35
CA VAL A 248 -11.57 5.02 2.82
C VAL A 248 -10.71 6.20 3.29
N PRO A 249 -9.42 6.32 2.92
CA PRO A 249 -8.62 7.48 3.30
C PRO A 249 -9.12 8.79 2.68
N GLN A 250 -9.75 8.75 1.50
CA GLN A 250 -10.40 9.92 0.92
C GLN A 250 -11.58 10.41 1.78
N ALA A 251 -12.42 9.48 2.27
CA ALA A 251 -13.51 9.83 3.17
C ALA A 251 -12.99 10.36 4.51
N LEU A 252 -11.99 9.71 5.11
CA LEU A 252 -11.37 10.19 6.35
C LEU A 252 -10.80 11.61 6.19
N ALA A 253 -10.06 11.86 5.12
CA ALA A 253 -9.45 13.17 4.88
C ALA A 253 -10.51 14.27 4.65
N LEU A 254 -11.59 13.98 3.93
CA LEU A 254 -12.73 14.89 3.80
C LEU A 254 -13.39 15.13 5.15
N ASN A 255 -13.70 14.06 5.89
CA ASN A 255 -14.44 14.14 7.14
C ASN A 255 -13.66 14.90 8.22
N ILE A 256 -12.34 14.71 8.32
CA ILE A 256 -11.49 15.30 9.34
C ILE A 256 -11.00 16.71 8.94
N LYS A 257 -10.52 16.85 7.68
CA LYS A 257 -9.85 18.08 7.22
C LYS A 257 -10.68 18.88 6.20
N GLY A 258 -11.79 18.35 5.69
CA GLY A 258 -12.58 18.95 4.62
C GLY A 258 -11.90 19.01 3.27
N ARG A 259 -10.81 18.25 3.09
CA ARG A 259 -9.96 18.20 1.90
C ARG A 259 -9.47 16.77 1.70
N THR A 260 -9.17 16.40 0.46
CA THR A 260 -8.75 15.03 0.15
C THR A 260 -7.54 14.97 -0.81
N GLU A 261 -6.82 16.06 -0.98
CA GLU A 261 -5.56 16.02 -1.70
C GLU A 261 -4.59 15.07 -1.02
N HIS A 262 -3.67 14.53 -1.80
CA HIS A 262 -2.75 13.48 -1.35
C HIS A 262 -1.95 13.89 -0.09
N THR A 263 -1.46 15.12 -0.06
CA THR A 263 -0.74 15.67 1.11
C THR A 263 -1.61 15.72 2.37
N THR A 264 -2.91 15.98 2.21
CA THR A 264 -3.87 15.99 3.32
C THR A 264 -4.09 14.57 3.85
N GLN A 265 -4.26 13.58 2.95
CA GLN A 265 -4.42 12.18 3.36
C GLN A 265 -3.18 11.65 4.10
N MET A 266 -1.97 12.03 3.66
CA MET A 266 -0.72 11.65 4.32
C MET A 266 -0.50 12.36 5.66
N GLY A 267 -1.10 13.53 5.86
CA GLY A 267 -1.04 14.31 7.08
C GLY A 267 -2.13 13.97 8.11
N LEU A 268 -2.86 12.86 7.92
CA LEU A 268 -3.83 12.39 8.91
C LEU A 268 -3.09 11.86 10.14
N GLU A 269 -3.54 12.26 11.33
CA GLU A 269 -3.02 11.78 12.60
C GLU A 269 -3.80 10.56 13.09
N SER A 270 -3.08 9.62 13.72
CA SER A 270 -3.69 8.36 14.20
C SER A 270 -4.88 8.59 15.12
N GLN A 271 -4.77 9.56 16.04
CA GLN A 271 -5.84 9.88 16.99
C GLN A 271 -7.09 10.43 16.28
N GLU A 272 -6.91 11.38 15.35
CA GLU A 272 -8.04 11.96 14.58
C GLU A 272 -8.78 10.89 13.77
N VAL A 273 -8.00 9.94 13.17
CA VAL A 273 -8.57 8.83 12.41
C VAL A 273 -9.38 7.90 13.30
N GLN A 274 -8.86 7.55 14.49
CA GLN A 274 -9.58 6.69 15.44
C GLN A 274 -10.87 7.34 15.93
N GLU A 275 -10.83 8.62 16.29
CA GLU A 275 -11.99 9.38 16.74
C GLU A 275 -13.07 9.50 15.66
N ALA A 276 -12.68 9.68 14.39
CA ALA A 276 -13.59 9.81 13.26
C ALA A 276 -14.05 8.46 12.67
N TRP A 277 -13.43 7.33 13.05
CA TRP A 277 -13.58 6.05 12.36
C TRP A 277 -15.03 5.56 12.29
N GLU A 278 -15.65 5.32 13.44
CA GLU A 278 -17.00 4.73 13.51
C GLU A 278 -18.02 5.57 12.72
N ARG A 279 -17.93 6.89 12.85
CA ARG A 279 -18.83 7.79 12.13
C ARG A 279 -18.53 7.81 10.63
N THR A 280 -17.27 7.69 10.21
CA THR A 280 -16.90 7.58 8.79
C THR A 280 -17.45 6.29 8.17
N VAL A 281 -17.35 5.17 8.88
CA VAL A 281 -17.93 3.88 8.46
C VAL A 281 -19.43 4.00 8.24
N GLU A 282 -20.14 4.58 9.20
CA GLU A 282 -21.58 4.81 9.11
C GLU A 282 -21.93 5.71 7.92
N CYS A 283 -21.23 6.82 7.74
CA CYS A 283 -21.48 7.77 6.66
C CYS A 283 -21.21 7.20 5.27
N LEU A 284 -20.21 6.32 5.11
CA LEU A 284 -19.99 5.60 3.85
C LEU A 284 -21.14 4.65 3.54
N LYS A 285 -21.70 3.95 4.54
CA LYS A 285 -22.88 3.11 4.37
C LYS A 285 -24.10 3.95 3.99
N LEU A 286 -24.33 5.08 4.65
CA LEU A 286 -25.40 6.02 4.30
C LEU A 286 -25.27 6.57 2.87
N ALA A 287 -24.04 6.83 2.41
CA ALA A 287 -23.77 7.24 1.04
C ALA A 287 -24.14 6.13 0.04
N VAL A 288 -23.84 4.87 0.35
CA VAL A 288 -24.24 3.73 -0.47
C VAL A 288 -25.76 3.57 -0.48
N ASP A 289 -26.42 3.65 0.66
CA ASP A 289 -27.89 3.58 0.75
C ASP A 289 -28.55 4.71 -0.06
N PHE A 290 -27.98 5.91 -0.03
CA PHE A 290 -28.48 7.04 -0.81
C PHE A 290 -28.37 6.77 -2.32
N VAL A 291 -27.24 6.30 -2.83
CA VAL A 291 -27.06 6.05 -4.27
C VAL A 291 -27.92 4.88 -4.75
N GLN A 292 -28.09 3.84 -3.93
CA GLN A 292 -28.98 2.72 -4.24
C GLN A 292 -30.47 3.10 -4.23
N GLY A 293 -30.89 3.86 -3.23
CA GLY A 293 -32.29 4.22 -3.03
C GLY A 293 -32.77 5.33 -3.99
N ASN A 294 -31.92 6.34 -4.25
CA ASN A 294 -32.33 7.55 -4.94
C ASN A 294 -31.81 7.64 -6.39
N LEU A 295 -30.64 7.03 -6.70
CA LEU A 295 -29.93 7.27 -7.94
C LEU A 295 -29.91 6.07 -8.90
N GLY A 296 -30.53 4.95 -8.49
CA GLY A 296 -30.57 3.75 -9.33
C GLY A 296 -29.23 3.00 -9.43
N VAL A 297 -28.25 3.33 -8.59
CA VAL A 297 -26.97 2.64 -8.53
C VAL A 297 -27.12 1.35 -7.72
N LYS A 298 -27.50 0.27 -8.36
CA LYS A 298 -27.78 -1.00 -7.67
C LYS A 298 -26.50 -1.72 -7.18
N ARG A 299 -25.39 -1.53 -7.89
CA ARG A 299 -24.08 -2.14 -7.56
C ARG A 299 -22.95 -1.15 -7.82
N SER A 300 -21.81 -1.34 -7.15
CA SER A 300 -20.61 -0.52 -7.29
C SER A 300 -20.10 -0.39 -8.74
N ASP A 301 -20.28 -1.43 -9.56
CA ASP A 301 -19.89 -1.47 -10.97
C ASP A 301 -20.58 -0.37 -11.82
N PHE A 302 -21.74 0.12 -11.35
CA PHE A 302 -22.50 1.19 -12.02
C PHE A 302 -22.20 2.58 -11.47
N MET A 303 -21.36 2.70 -10.43
CA MET A 303 -20.93 4.04 -10.00
C MET A 303 -20.22 4.74 -11.17
N PRO A 304 -20.65 5.95 -11.57
CA PRO A 304 -19.89 6.75 -12.55
C PRO A 304 -18.43 6.94 -12.12
N TYR A 305 -18.24 7.26 -10.84
CA TYR A 305 -16.95 7.33 -10.15
C TYR A 305 -17.11 6.84 -8.72
N SER A 306 -16.30 5.89 -8.28
CA SER A 306 -16.33 5.42 -6.90
C SER A 306 -15.99 6.53 -5.89
N SER A 307 -15.18 7.51 -6.30
CA SER A 307 -14.82 8.70 -5.51
C SER A 307 -15.97 9.65 -5.21
N MET A 308 -17.15 9.45 -5.78
CA MET A 308 -18.36 10.15 -5.37
C MET A 308 -18.87 9.71 -3.99
N LEU A 309 -18.59 8.46 -3.57
CA LEU A 309 -19.01 7.94 -2.27
C LEU A 309 -18.37 8.69 -1.09
N PRO A 310 -17.06 8.97 -1.05
CA PRO A 310 -16.46 9.83 -0.02
C PRO A 310 -17.10 11.22 0.08
N VAL A 311 -17.45 11.84 -1.04
CA VAL A 311 -18.06 13.18 -1.07
C VAL A 311 -19.49 13.14 -0.53
N LEU A 312 -20.27 12.11 -0.86
CA LEU A 312 -21.59 11.88 -0.27
C LEU A 312 -21.50 11.56 1.23
N ALA A 313 -20.53 10.73 1.63
CA ALA A 313 -20.29 10.43 3.04
C ALA A 313 -19.97 11.69 3.84
N TYR A 314 -19.23 12.63 3.26
CA TYR A 314 -18.94 13.92 3.87
C TYR A 314 -20.21 14.73 4.16
N TYR A 315 -21.23 14.67 3.31
CA TYR A 315 -22.53 15.32 3.60
C TYR A 315 -23.14 14.81 4.92
N PHE A 316 -23.16 13.49 5.12
CA PHE A 316 -23.70 12.88 6.33
C PHE A 316 -22.82 13.15 7.56
N PHE A 317 -21.51 13.14 7.37
CA PHE A 317 -20.54 13.36 8.44
C PHE A 317 -20.56 14.82 8.91
N TYR A 318 -20.35 15.78 8.00
CA TYR A 318 -20.29 17.20 8.32
C TYR A 318 -21.62 17.72 8.83
N GLY A 319 -22.72 17.31 8.19
CA GLY A 319 -24.07 17.66 8.63
C GLY A 319 -24.51 16.95 9.90
N ASN A 320 -23.75 15.99 10.40
CA ASN A 320 -24.06 15.12 11.53
C ASN A 320 -25.50 14.55 11.46
N VAL A 321 -25.86 13.98 10.30
CA VAL A 321 -27.20 13.46 10.01
C VAL A 321 -27.14 12.02 9.49
N ASN A 322 -28.21 11.26 9.75
CA ASN A 322 -28.36 9.88 9.29
C ASN A 322 -29.30 9.76 8.07
N ALA A 323 -29.85 10.86 7.63
CA ALA A 323 -30.66 10.98 6.42
C ALA A 323 -30.49 12.38 5.81
N VAL A 324 -30.89 12.53 4.54
CA VAL A 324 -30.84 13.83 3.87
C VAL A 324 -31.85 14.80 4.54
N LYS A 325 -31.35 15.96 4.95
CA LYS A 325 -32.12 16.94 5.80
C LYS A 325 -33.44 17.39 5.18
N THR A 326 -33.43 17.77 3.90
CA THR A 326 -34.59 18.35 3.20
C THR A 326 -34.71 17.81 1.77
N ASN A 327 -35.86 18.00 1.14
CA ASN A 327 -36.05 17.73 -0.28
C ASN A 327 -35.11 18.59 -1.15
N PHE A 328 -34.88 19.84 -0.74
CA PHE A 328 -33.96 20.74 -1.45
C PHE A 328 -32.54 20.15 -1.46
N HIS A 329 -32.03 19.69 -0.30
CA HIS A 329 -30.72 19.04 -0.22
C HIS A 329 -30.67 17.78 -1.11
N ARG A 330 -31.74 16.97 -1.11
CA ARG A 330 -31.85 15.80 -1.96
C ARG A 330 -31.71 16.17 -3.43
N ASP A 331 -32.46 17.15 -3.88
CA ASP A 331 -32.42 17.63 -5.27
C ASP A 331 -31.05 18.17 -5.67
N GLN A 332 -30.36 18.86 -4.75
CA GLN A 332 -29.01 19.37 -4.96
C GLN A 332 -28.00 18.22 -5.11
N LEU A 333 -28.04 17.22 -4.21
CA LEU A 333 -27.16 16.05 -4.24
C LEU A 333 -27.43 15.17 -5.48
N GLU A 334 -28.68 14.98 -5.88
CA GLU A 334 -29.04 14.27 -7.10
C GLU A 334 -28.52 15.00 -8.36
N LYS A 335 -28.73 16.32 -8.44
CA LYS A 335 -28.21 17.15 -9.55
C LYS A 335 -26.68 17.11 -9.60
N TRP A 336 -26.01 17.22 -8.44
CA TRP A 336 -24.56 17.10 -8.34
C TRP A 336 -24.08 15.76 -8.88
N PHE A 337 -24.73 14.65 -8.47
CA PHE A 337 -24.38 13.31 -8.93
C PHE A 337 -24.46 13.20 -10.45
N TRP A 338 -25.58 13.59 -11.06
CA TRP A 338 -25.76 13.51 -12.50
C TRP A 338 -24.82 14.43 -13.27
N ARG A 339 -24.61 15.64 -12.81
CA ARG A 339 -23.68 16.56 -13.44
C ARG A 339 -22.22 16.06 -13.33
N THR A 340 -21.82 15.53 -12.19
CA THR A 340 -20.49 14.92 -12.03
C THR A 340 -20.28 13.77 -13.00
N ALA A 341 -21.28 12.92 -13.21
CA ALA A 341 -21.23 11.82 -14.15
C ALA A 341 -21.15 12.30 -15.62
N PHE A 342 -22.07 13.17 -16.02
CA PHE A 342 -22.20 13.59 -17.43
C PHE A 342 -21.22 14.70 -17.86
N ALA A 343 -20.68 15.47 -16.95
CA ALA A 343 -19.58 16.40 -17.21
C ALA A 343 -18.20 15.72 -17.06
N GLU A 344 -18.14 14.40 -16.80
CA GLU A 344 -16.91 13.65 -16.57
C GLU A 344 -15.97 14.34 -15.56
N ARG A 345 -16.55 14.96 -14.53
CA ARG A 345 -15.87 15.86 -13.59
C ARG A 345 -14.65 15.24 -12.91
N TYR A 346 -14.67 13.93 -12.64
CA TYR A 346 -13.59 13.24 -11.93
C TYR A 346 -12.65 12.46 -12.86
N SER A 347 -12.71 12.67 -14.18
CA SER A 347 -11.81 12.06 -15.14
C SER A 347 -10.36 12.53 -15.01
N GLY A 348 -10.14 13.73 -14.46
CA GLY A 348 -8.82 14.31 -14.15
C GLY A 348 -8.87 15.16 -12.87
N ALA A 349 -7.74 15.27 -12.16
CA ALA A 349 -7.61 16.03 -10.90
C ALA A 349 -8.72 15.72 -9.89
N SER A 350 -9.11 14.45 -9.77
CA SER A 350 -10.28 14.01 -9.00
C SER A 350 -10.26 14.50 -7.55
N GLN A 351 -9.12 14.45 -6.87
CA GLN A 351 -9.00 14.86 -5.46
C GLN A 351 -9.28 16.36 -5.25
N THR A 352 -8.75 17.21 -6.13
CA THR A 352 -9.03 18.67 -6.10
C THR A 352 -10.51 18.92 -6.32
N ARG A 353 -11.13 18.22 -7.29
CA ARG A 353 -12.56 18.33 -7.57
C ARG A 353 -13.43 17.82 -6.42
N MET A 354 -13.05 16.74 -5.76
CA MET A 354 -13.72 16.25 -4.55
C MET A 354 -13.67 17.28 -3.42
N THR A 355 -12.53 17.97 -3.24
CA THR A 355 -12.37 19.04 -2.25
C THR A 355 -13.27 20.25 -2.57
N GLU A 356 -13.33 20.66 -3.84
CA GLU A 356 -14.24 21.72 -4.29
C GLU A 356 -15.71 21.33 -4.01
N ASP A 357 -16.10 20.10 -4.31
CA ASP A 357 -17.46 19.61 -4.10
C ASP A 357 -17.81 19.51 -2.60
N ALA A 358 -16.85 19.13 -1.76
CA ALA A 358 -17.04 19.17 -0.30
C ALA A 358 -17.27 20.60 0.22
N GLN A 359 -16.64 21.62 -0.37
CA GLN A 359 -16.90 23.02 -0.05
C GLN A 359 -18.31 23.45 -0.44
N GLU A 360 -18.82 23.01 -1.57
CA GLU A 360 -20.22 23.28 -1.96
C GLU A 360 -21.19 22.55 -1.01
N ILE A 361 -20.88 21.33 -0.57
CA ILE A 361 -21.66 20.62 0.45
C ILE A 361 -21.72 21.40 1.78
N ARG A 362 -20.62 22.03 2.19
CA ARG A 362 -20.63 22.91 3.38
C ARG A 362 -21.64 24.06 3.23
N LYS A 363 -21.60 24.74 2.09
CA LYS A 363 -22.55 25.83 1.81
C LYS A 363 -23.99 25.33 1.79
N LEU A 364 -24.23 24.14 1.23
CA LEU A 364 -25.55 23.52 1.24
C LEU A 364 -26.02 23.23 2.67
N ILE A 365 -25.14 22.76 3.55
CA ILE A 365 -25.50 22.40 4.94
C ILE A 365 -25.64 23.61 5.83
N ASP A 366 -24.73 24.59 5.73
CA ASP A 366 -24.62 25.73 6.64
C ASP A 366 -25.54 26.91 6.25
N GLU A 367 -25.75 27.09 4.93
CA GLU A 367 -26.42 28.27 4.37
C GLU A 367 -27.69 27.92 3.58
N ASP A 368 -28.05 26.62 3.45
CA ASP A 368 -29.12 26.15 2.52
C ASP A 368 -28.86 26.62 1.06
N LYS A 369 -27.62 26.85 0.69
CA LYS A 369 -27.22 27.31 -0.63
C LYS A 369 -26.97 26.16 -1.58
N GLY A 370 -27.61 26.14 -2.75
CA GLY A 370 -27.42 25.16 -3.79
C GLY A 370 -26.01 25.21 -4.41
N PHE A 371 -25.60 24.12 -5.03
CA PHE A 371 -24.34 24.04 -5.78
C PHE A 371 -24.26 25.05 -6.92
N ASP A 372 -23.07 25.58 -7.15
CA ASP A 372 -22.77 26.37 -8.36
C ASP A 372 -22.55 25.41 -9.54
N PHE A 373 -23.65 25.07 -10.22
CA PHE A 373 -23.63 24.15 -11.34
C PHE A 373 -23.02 24.73 -12.63
N ASP A 374 -22.77 26.02 -12.71
CA ASP A 374 -22.09 26.62 -13.85
C ASP A 374 -20.62 26.16 -13.96
N ARG A 375 -20.06 25.73 -12.82
CA ARG A 375 -18.74 25.09 -12.76
C ARG A 375 -18.72 23.63 -13.23
N MET A 376 -19.87 23.04 -13.53
CA MET A 376 -20.05 21.68 -14.01
C MET A 376 -20.84 21.65 -15.33
N PRO A 377 -20.32 22.29 -16.39
CA PRO A 377 -21.03 22.33 -17.67
C PRO A 377 -21.10 20.91 -18.27
N VAL A 378 -22.31 20.51 -18.67
CA VAL A 378 -22.55 19.27 -19.40
C VAL A 378 -22.62 19.62 -20.89
N THR A 379 -21.67 19.15 -21.67
CA THR A 379 -21.54 19.42 -23.13
C THR A 379 -21.89 18.22 -23.98
N LEU A 380 -22.68 17.29 -23.44
CA LEU A 380 -23.07 16.08 -24.16
C LEU A 380 -24.07 16.43 -25.27
N ASP A 381 -23.69 16.09 -26.49
CA ASP A 381 -24.63 15.99 -27.61
C ASP A 381 -25.08 14.51 -27.79
N GLU A 382 -26.08 14.30 -28.65
CA GLU A 382 -26.64 12.98 -28.95
C GLU A 382 -25.58 12.00 -29.46
N ARG A 383 -24.63 12.46 -30.29
CA ARG A 383 -23.55 11.63 -30.85
C ARG A 383 -22.53 11.23 -29.75
N ALA A 384 -22.14 12.16 -28.91
CA ALA A 384 -21.25 11.89 -27.79
C ALA A 384 -21.88 10.90 -26.79
N LEU A 385 -23.19 11.01 -26.54
CA LEU A 385 -23.93 10.08 -25.70
C LEU A 385 -23.92 8.65 -26.29
N ILE A 386 -24.19 8.50 -27.58
CA ILE A 386 -24.18 7.20 -28.26
C ILE A 386 -22.78 6.60 -28.29
N GLN A 387 -21.77 7.38 -28.64
CA GLN A 387 -20.38 6.91 -28.72
C GLN A 387 -19.82 6.51 -27.33
N SER A 388 -20.08 7.29 -26.30
CA SER A 388 -19.62 7.00 -24.95
C SER A 388 -20.35 5.82 -24.31
N SER A 389 -21.60 5.56 -24.70
CA SER A 389 -22.38 4.43 -24.17
C SER A 389 -21.95 3.08 -24.75
N MET A 390 -21.31 3.05 -25.95
CA MET A 390 -20.97 1.81 -26.65
C MET A 390 -19.49 1.38 -26.52
N GLY A 391 -18.58 2.27 -26.08
CA GLY A 391 -17.12 2.06 -26.26
C GLY A 391 -16.31 1.62 -25.07
N SER A 392 -16.79 1.77 -23.83
CA SER A 392 -16.00 1.44 -22.63
C SER A 392 -16.88 0.99 -21.47
N THR A 393 -16.48 -0.12 -20.84
CA THR A 393 -17.14 -0.63 -19.62
C THR A 393 -16.96 0.27 -18.41
N THR A 394 -16.04 1.23 -18.47
CA THR A 394 -15.68 2.14 -17.36
C THR A 394 -16.09 3.59 -17.59
N SER A 395 -16.88 3.89 -18.63
CA SER A 395 -17.32 5.25 -18.92
C SER A 395 -18.30 5.75 -17.86
N ALA A 396 -18.02 6.91 -17.28
CA ALA A 396 -18.90 7.56 -16.32
C ALA A 396 -20.28 7.91 -16.94
N ILE A 397 -20.28 8.33 -18.20
CA ILE A 397 -21.49 8.64 -18.96
C ILE A 397 -22.35 7.39 -19.12
N ARG A 398 -21.75 6.28 -19.57
CA ARG A 398 -22.46 4.99 -19.72
C ARG A 398 -23.09 4.55 -18.39
N ASN A 399 -22.30 4.57 -17.32
CA ASN A 399 -22.79 4.18 -16.00
C ASN A 399 -23.90 5.13 -15.51
N GLY A 400 -23.79 6.42 -15.77
CA GLY A 400 -24.86 7.39 -15.52
C GLY A 400 -26.15 7.03 -16.26
N VAL A 401 -26.09 6.71 -17.54
CA VAL A 401 -27.26 6.27 -18.34
C VAL A 401 -27.88 5.00 -17.75
N LEU A 402 -27.07 4.00 -17.39
CA LEU A 402 -27.55 2.75 -16.80
C LEU A 402 -28.24 2.99 -15.44
N CYS A 403 -27.71 3.88 -14.61
CA CYS A 403 -28.34 4.28 -13.36
C CYS A 403 -29.70 4.98 -13.58
N MET A 404 -29.80 5.86 -14.60
CA MET A 404 -31.10 6.46 -14.99
C MET A 404 -32.11 5.41 -15.43
N LEU A 405 -31.69 4.43 -16.24
CA LEU A 405 -32.56 3.34 -16.68
C LEU A 405 -33.03 2.49 -15.47
N ASN A 406 -32.15 2.15 -14.55
CA ASN A 406 -32.51 1.43 -13.33
C ASN A 406 -33.48 2.23 -12.43
N ARG A 407 -33.35 3.57 -12.39
CA ARG A 407 -34.27 4.46 -11.65
C ARG A 407 -35.69 4.42 -12.20
N LEU A 408 -35.86 4.16 -13.52
CA LEU A 408 -37.17 4.02 -14.16
C LEU A 408 -37.86 2.69 -13.84
N ARG A 409 -37.18 1.77 -13.10
CA ARG A 409 -37.68 0.44 -12.72
C ARG A 409 -38.24 -0.33 -13.91
N PRO A 410 -37.39 -0.64 -14.91
CA PRO A 410 -37.85 -1.35 -16.11
C PRO A 410 -38.43 -2.71 -15.75
N LEU A 411 -39.50 -3.09 -16.46
CA LEU A 411 -40.21 -4.34 -16.25
C LEU A 411 -39.92 -5.34 -17.35
N HIS A 412 -39.84 -6.61 -16.99
CA HIS A 412 -39.70 -7.71 -17.94
C HIS A 412 -40.98 -7.81 -18.80
N PHE A 413 -40.83 -7.96 -20.10
CA PHE A 413 -41.94 -7.93 -21.07
C PHE A 413 -42.97 -9.04 -20.81
N GLU A 414 -42.55 -10.23 -20.46
CA GLU A 414 -43.41 -11.41 -20.28
C GLU A 414 -44.09 -11.43 -18.90
N ASN A 415 -43.32 -11.33 -17.82
CA ASN A 415 -43.83 -11.57 -16.47
C ASN A 415 -44.04 -10.30 -15.65
N LYS A 416 -43.72 -9.11 -16.21
CA LYS A 416 -43.84 -7.80 -15.52
C LYS A 416 -43.05 -7.67 -14.21
N SER A 417 -42.10 -8.58 -13.96
CA SER A 417 -41.19 -8.41 -12.82
C SER A 417 -40.22 -7.24 -13.06
N GLU A 418 -39.78 -6.58 -11.99
CA GLU A 418 -38.77 -5.54 -12.07
C GLU A 418 -37.43 -6.14 -12.57
N ILE A 419 -36.85 -5.51 -13.58
CA ILE A 419 -35.55 -5.88 -14.12
C ILE A 419 -34.51 -4.96 -13.47
N VAL A 420 -33.49 -5.55 -12.85
CA VAL A 420 -32.27 -4.80 -12.50
C VAL A 420 -31.27 -5.00 -13.65
N ILE A 421 -30.91 -3.91 -14.29
CA ILE A 421 -29.89 -3.93 -15.33
C ILE A 421 -28.54 -4.22 -14.67
N HIS A 422 -27.89 -5.32 -15.05
CA HIS A 422 -26.55 -5.73 -14.57
C HIS A 422 -25.52 -5.61 -15.67
N GLY A 423 -24.27 -5.30 -15.33
CA GLY A 423 -23.17 -5.17 -16.31
C GLY A 423 -22.94 -6.42 -17.16
N GLU A 424 -23.23 -7.60 -16.61
CA GLU A 424 -23.11 -8.89 -17.30
C GLU A 424 -24.07 -9.01 -18.51
N HIS A 425 -25.17 -8.30 -18.51
CA HIS A 425 -26.09 -8.28 -19.63
C HIS A 425 -25.51 -7.61 -20.89
N PHE A 426 -24.51 -6.75 -20.73
CA PHE A 426 -23.86 -6.02 -21.83
C PHE A 426 -22.60 -6.69 -22.38
N SER A 427 -21.96 -7.57 -21.61
CA SER A 427 -20.78 -8.31 -22.06
C SER A 427 -21.08 -9.41 -23.08
N ARG A 428 -22.37 -9.74 -23.28
CA ARG A 428 -22.82 -10.75 -24.25
C ARG A 428 -23.14 -10.18 -25.63
N PHE A 429 -23.05 -8.87 -25.81
CA PHE A 429 -23.38 -8.19 -27.07
C PHE A 429 -22.16 -7.49 -27.72
N THR A 430 -20.96 -7.69 -27.19
CA THR A 430 -19.68 -7.33 -27.79
C THR A 430 -18.90 -8.60 -28.14
#